data_3371ab595b95a93c595ba20a1bced897
#
_entry.id   3371ab595b95a93c595ba20a1bced897
#
_cell.length_a   1.000
_cell.length_b   1.000
_cell.length_c   1.000
_cell.angle_alpha   90.00
_cell.angle_beta   90.00
_cell.angle_gamma   90.00
#
_symmetry.space_group_name_H-M   'P 1'
#
loop_
_entity.id
_entity.type
_entity.pdbx_description
1 polymer ?
#
loop_
_entity_poly.entity_id
_entity_poly.type
_entity_poly.pdbx_seq_one_letter_code
_entity_poly.pdbx_strand_id
1 'polypeptide(L)'
;MSEKQYDLVVLGGGTAGYVAAIRASQLGKKVAIVEKSLLGGTCLHKGCIPTKALLKSAEVNHTIKNAHTFGIDVNHFKINFPKILERKDAIVKQLHEGVNQLMKHHHIDIYNGIGRIMGTSIFSPQSGTISVEYEDGESDILPNKNVLIATGSSPQSLPFIKFDHKQILSSDDILRLNTLPQRLAIIGGGVIGLEFASLMNDLGADVVVIEANDRVLPTESTQVASLLKEELTNRGVTFYENIQLTKDHFNQTDKGVTITISDEPVQFDKVLIAIGRKPNTNDIGLNNTQIKTSDAGHIITNAYQQTEDKHIYAAGDCIGQLQLAHVGSKEAIVAVEHMFDCSPIPINYDLIPKCVYTNPEIASIGKNLEQAKKAGIKAKSIKVPFKAIGKAIIEDVTQSKGFCEMVVNKDDDEIIGLNMIGPHVTELINEISLLQFMNGSSLELGLTTHAHPSLSEVVLSLIHI
;
A
#
# COMPACT_ATOMS: atom_id res chain seq x y z
N MET A 1 0.40 26.30 -36.32
CA MET A 1 0.12 24.93 -35.81
C MET A 1 -0.98 25.08 -34.79
N SER A 2 -2.12 24.38 -34.89
CA SER A 2 -3.14 24.44 -33.83
C SER A 2 -2.49 23.90 -32.57
N GLU A 3 -2.45 24.70 -31.49
CA GLU A 3 -1.98 24.23 -30.20
C GLU A 3 -2.73 22.95 -29.81
N LYS A 4 -1.96 21.92 -29.42
CA LYS A 4 -2.49 20.61 -29.05
C LYS A 4 -3.23 20.74 -27.72
N GLN A 5 -4.55 20.93 -27.73
CA GLN A 5 -5.38 21.04 -26.53
C GLN A 5 -5.80 19.65 -26.03
N TYR A 6 -5.70 19.43 -24.73
CA TYR A 6 -6.11 18.20 -24.04
C TYR A 6 -7.45 18.37 -23.32
N ASP A 7 -8.25 17.30 -23.27
CA ASP A 7 -9.44 17.25 -22.41
C ASP A 7 -9.04 17.03 -20.93
N LEU A 8 -7.94 16.27 -20.72
CA LEU A 8 -7.38 15.99 -19.42
C LEU A 8 -5.85 15.96 -19.47
N VAL A 9 -5.20 16.66 -18.53
CA VAL A 9 -3.80 16.45 -18.22
C VAL A 9 -3.68 15.87 -16.81
N VAL A 10 -2.94 14.76 -16.70
CA VAL A 10 -2.70 14.06 -15.43
C VAL A 10 -1.29 14.39 -14.93
N LEU A 11 -1.18 14.89 -13.70
CA LEU A 11 0.09 15.12 -13.03
C LEU A 11 0.46 13.91 -12.17
N GLY A 12 1.46 13.15 -12.61
CA GLY A 12 1.92 11.92 -12.00
C GLY A 12 1.41 10.67 -12.70
N GLY A 13 2.34 9.80 -13.09
CA GLY A 13 2.09 8.55 -13.82
C GLY A 13 2.04 7.31 -12.92
N GLY A 14 1.76 7.48 -11.61
CA GLY A 14 1.52 6.37 -10.68
C GLY A 14 0.22 5.63 -10.95
N THR A 15 -0.15 4.68 -10.07
CA THR A 15 -1.34 3.83 -10.25
C THR A 15 -2.61 4.64 -10.46
N ALA A 16 -2.84 5.69 -9.67
CA ALA A 16 -3.98 6.58 -9.89
C ALA A 16 -3.90 7.29 -11.25
N GLY A 17 -2.71 7.81 -11.61
CA GLY A 17 -2.55 8.61 -12.83
C GLY A 17 -2.73 7.82 -14.12
N TYR A 18 -2.05 6.67 -14.28
CA TYR A 18 -2.19 5.91 -15.53
C TYR A 18 -3.59 5.27 -15.67
N VAL A 19 -4.23 4.87 -14.55
CA VAL A 19 -5.61 4.36 -14.58
C VAL A 19 -6.60 5.47 -14.99
N ALA A 20 -6.44 6.68 -14.45
CA ALA A 20 -7.23 7.84 -14.88
C ALA A 20 -7.10 8.12 -16.37
N ALA A 21 -5.86 8.13 -16.87
CA ALA A 21 -5.59 8.42 -18.28
C ALA A 21 -6.22 7.37 -19.22
N ILE A 22 -6.12 6.08 -18.85
CA ILE A 22 -6.79 4.99 -19.58
C ILE A 22 -8.31 5.19 -19.56
N ARG A 23 -8.88 5.45 -18.38
CA ARG A 23 -10.34 5.62 -18.26
C ARG A 23 -10.84 6.81 -19.08
N ALA A 24 -10.15 7.94 -19.06
CA ALA A 24 -10.51 9.10 -19.86
C ALA A 24 -10.39 8.82 -21.37
N SER A 25 -9.33 8.11 -21.80
CA SER A 25 -9.20 7.66 -23.19
C SER A 25 -10.34 6.74 -23.63
N GLN A 26 -10.77 5.80 -22.77
CA GLN A 26 -11.94 4.93 -23.03
C GLN A 26 -13.24 5.74 -23.21
N LEU A 27 -13.33 6.92 -22.60
CA LEU A 27 -14.43 7.88 -22.78
C LEU A 27 -14.24 8.78 -24.02
N GLY A 28 -13.27 8.48 -24.89
CA GLY A 28 -12.99 9.21 -26.12
C GLY A 28 -12.32 10.56 -25.91
N LYS A 29 -11.68 10.79 -24.74
CA LYS A 29 -11.02 12.05 -24.41
C LYS A 29 -9.55 12.03 -24.82
N LYS A 30 -9.03 13.23 -25.18
CA LYS A 30 -7.62 13.43 -25.49
C LYS A 30 -6.84 13.70 -24.22
N VAL A 31 -5.87 12.84 -23.90
CA VAL A 31 -5.22 12.79 -22.59
C VAL A 31 -3.71 12.91 -22.71
N ALA A 32 -3.10 13.65 -21.77
CA ALA A 32 -1.67 13.64 -21.52
C ALA A 32 -1.37 13.27 -20.07
N ILE A 33 -0.23 12.60 -19.86
CA ILE A 33 0.37 12.37 -18.53
C ILE A 33 1.70 13.11 -18.46
N VAL A 34 1.93 13.81 -17.36
CA VAL A 34 3.22 14.38 -17.01
C VAL A 34 3.81 13.57 -15.85
N GLU A 35 4.95 12.93 -16.09
CA GLU A 35 5.64 12.11 -15.08
C GLU A 35 7.13 12.49 -15.05
N LYS A 36 7.65 12.77 -13.86
CA LYS A 36 9.06 13.15 -13.65
C LYS A 36 10.02 11.96 -13.61
N SER A 37 9.51 10.74 -13.59
CA SER A 37 10.29 9.52 -13.45
C SER A 37 9.74 8.45 -14.41
N LEU A 38 9.50 7.24 -13.92
CA LEU A 38 8.95 6.14 -14.71
C LEU A 38 7.46 5.95 -14.45
N LEU A 39 6.68 5.66 -15.50
CA LEU A 39 5.28 5.29 -15.37
C LEU A 39 5.10 4.03 -14.50
N GLY A 40 4.05 4.02 -13.68
CA GLY A 40 3.77 2.98 -12.70
C GLY A 40 3.94 3.45 -11.25
N GLY A 41 4.72 4.51 -11.03
CA GLY A 41 4.88 5.19 -9.73
C GLY A 41 5.43 4.30 -8.61
N THR A 42 5.11 4.68 -7.38
CA THR A 42 5.63 4.01 -6.16
C THR A 42 5.28 2.53 -6.13
N CYS A 43 4.02 2.16 -6.37
CA CYS A 43 3.57 0.77 -6.28
C CYS A 43 4.39 -0.17 -7.17
N LEU A 44 4.61 0.21 -8.43
CA LEU A 44 5.32 -0.62 -9.40
C LEU A 44 6.83 -0.65 -9.17
N HIS A 45 7.46 0.49 -8.83
CA HIS A 45 8.92 0.60 -8.81
C HIS A 45 9.56 0.56 -7.42
N LYS A 46 8.81 0.98 -6.37
CA LYS A 46 9.38 1.27 -5.04
C LYS A 46 8.46 0.81 -3.88
N GLY A 47 7.46 -0.02 -4.16
CA GLY A 47 6.45 -0.41 -3.16
C GLY A 47 5.93 -1.82 -3.36
N CYS A 48 4.66 -1.94 -3.73
CA CYS A 48 3.92 -3.20 -3.77
C CYS A 48 4.64 -4.31 -4.54
N ILE A 49 4.94 -4.07 -5.81
CA ILE A 49 5.45 -5.11 -6.71
C ILE A 49 6.84 -5.61 -6.28
N PRO A 50 7.86 -4.76 -6.10
CA PRO A 50 9.17 -5.24 -5.68
C PRO A 50 9.14 -5.89 -4.29
N THR A 51 8.37 -5.36 -3.34
CA THR A 51 8.24 -5.94 -2.00
C THR A 51 7.61 -7.34 -2.06
N LYS A 52 6.49 -7.51 -2.78
CA LYS A 52 5.81 -8.82 -2.90
C LYS A 52 6.65 -9.84 -3.68
N ALA A 53 7.43 -9.39 -4.67
CA ALA A 53 8.39 -10.25 -5.36
C ALA A 53 9.48 -10.77 -4.41
N LEU A 54 9.98 -9.93 -3.49
CA LEU A 54 10.95 -10.33 -2.47
C LEU A 54 10.31 -11.21 -1.39
N LEU A 55 9.11 -10.87 -0.90
CA LEU A 55 8.35 -11.68 0.06
C LEU A 55 8.11 -13.10 -0.46
N LYS A 56 7.79 -13.25 -1.76
CA LYS A 56 7.64 -14.59 -2.36
C LYS A 56 8.95 -15.39 -2.34
N SER A 57 10.09 -14.75 -2.53
CA SER A 57 11.39 -15.44 -2.40
C SER A 57 11.69 -15.81 -0.94
N ALA A 58 11.30 -15.00 0.01
CA ALA A 58 11.41 -15.28 1.45
C ALA A 58 10.49 -16.43 1.88
N GLU A 59 9.25 -16.46 1.38
CA GLU A 59 8.30 -17.56 1.58
C GLU A 59 8.87 -18.90 1.06
N VAL A 60 9.45 -18.91 -0.15
CA VAL A 60 10.10 -20.10 -0.69
C VAL A 60 11.25 -20.55 0.21
N ASN A 61 12.08 -19.61 0.73
CA ASN A 61 13.13 -19.93 1.67
C ASN A 61 12.60 -20.53 2.98
N HIS A 62 11.51 -19.98 3.50
CA HIS A 62 10.82 -20.51 4.68
C HIS A 62 10.30 -21.93 4.43
N THR A 63 9.67 -22.19 3.28
CA THR A 63 9.19 -23.52 2.88
C THR A 63 10.33 -24.51 2.78
N ILE A 64 11.47 -24.14 2.19
CA ILE A 64 12.65 -25.02 2.07
C ILE A 64 13.20 -25.39 3.46
N LYS A 65 13.28 -24.40 4.39
CA LYS A 65 13.74 -24.66 5.77
C LYS A 65 12.85 -25.65 6.51
N ASN A 66 11.55 -25.65 6.22
CA ASN A 66 10.54 -26.49 6.84
C ASN A 66 10.12 -27.68 5.98
N ALA A 67 10.86 -28.00 4.90
CA ALA A 67 10.51 -29.07 3.95
C ALA A 67 10.37 -30.45 4.60
N HIS A 68 11.08 -30.70 5.71
CA HIS A 68 11.01 -31.95 6.47
C HIS A 68 9.58 -32.23 7.00
N THR A 69 8.76 -31.20 7.26
CA THR A 69 7.35 -31.37 7.67
C THR A 69 6.50 -32.00 6.57
N PHE A 70 6.94 -31.87 5.31
CA PHE A 70 6.31 -32.48 4.14
C PHE A 70 6.97 -33.79 3.71
N GLY A 71 7.89 -34.34 4.54
CA GLY A 71 8.65 -35.56 4.21
C GLY A 71 9.73 -35.36 3.16
N ILE A 72 10.21 -34.13 2.95
CA ILE A 72 11.24 -33.78 1.97
C ILE A 72 12.52 -33.37 2.73
N ASP A 73 13.59 -34.14 2.56
CA ASP A 73 14.88 -33.83 3.15
C ASP A 73 15.70 -32.94 2.22
N VAL A 74 16.07 -31.74 2.73
CA VAL A 74 16.92 -30.80 2.00
C VAL A 74 18.24 -30.65 2.79
N ASN A 75 19.28 -31.30 2.31
CA ASN A 75 20.56 -31.35 3.03
C ASN A 75 21.36 -30.05 2.95
N HIS A 76 21.40 -29.42 1.77
CA HIS A 76 22.16 -28.18 1.56
C HIS A 76 21.45 -27.26 0.58
N PHE A 77 21.21 -26.03 0.99
CA PHE A 77 20.79 -24.95 0.09
C PHE A 77 21.41 -23.63 0.51
N LYS A 78 21.48 -22.68 -0.39
CA LYS A 78 22.07 -21.36 -0.15
C LYS A 78 21.20 -20.28 -0.80
N ILE A 79 20.90 -19.24 -0.03
CA ILE A 79 20.28 -18.03 -0.55
C ILE A 79 21.29 -17.31 -1.48
N ASN A 80 20.86 -17.02 -2.71
CA ASN A 80 21.59 -16.15 -3.63
C ASN A 80 20.86 -14.81 -3.72
N PHE A 81 21.18 -13.91 -2.80
CA PHE A 81 20.50 -12.61 -2.68
C PHE A 81 20.57 -11.79 -3.98
N PRO A 82 21.71 -11.69 -4.70
CA PRO A 82 21.75 -11.04 -6.01
C PRO A 82 20.73 -11.59 -7.02
N LYS A 83 20.55 -12.91 -7.11
CA LYS A 83 19.53 -13.51 -8.01
C LYS A 83 18.09 -13.22 -7.58
N ILE A 84 17.85 -13.07 -6.28
CA ILE A 84 16.55 -12.63 -5.77
C ILE A 84 16.24 -11.20 -6.26
N LEU A 85 17.25 -10.31 -6.21
CA LEU A 85 17.13 -8.95 -6.72
C LEU A 85 16.92 -8.90 -8.23
N GLU A 86 17.72 -9.67 -9.00
CA GLU A 86 17.55 -9.78 -10.46
C GLU A 86 16.13 -10.23 -10.84
N ARG A 87 15.58 -11.25 -10.12
CA ARG A 87 14.20 -11.69 -10.32
C ARG A 87 13.19 -10.57 -10.05
N LYS A 88 13.35 -9.84 -8.94
CA LYS A 88 12.51 -8.69 -8.61
C LYS A 88 12.56 -7.62 -9.70
N ASP A 89 13.76 -7.27 -10.18
CA ASP A 89 13.95 -6.24 -11.21
C ASP A 89 13.36 -6.66 -12.56
N ALA A 90 13.48 -7.94 -12.92
CA ALA A 90 12.85 -8.49 -14.12
C ALA A 90 11.31 -8.39 -14.08
N ILE A 91 10.69 -8.67 -12.92
CA ILE A 91 9.23 -8.53 -12.74
C ILE A 91 8.81 -7.07 -12.88
N VAL A 92 9.52 -6.15 -12.20
CA VAL A 92 9.23 -4.70 -12.27
C VAL A 92 9.35 -4.21 -13.71
N LYS A 93 10.41 -4.60 -14.42
CA LYS A 93 10.63 -4.24 -15.83
C LYS A 93 9.49 -4.74 -16.72
N GLN A 94 9.11 -5.99 -16.61
CA GLN A 94 8.02 -6.60 -17.40
C GLN A 94 6.70 -5.83 -17.20
N LEU A 95 6.35 -5.51 -15.97
CA LEU A 95 5.12 -4.77 -15.67
C LEU A 95 5.19 -3.31 -16.14
N HIS A 96 6.35 -2.66 -16.02
CA HIS A 96 6.56 -1.33 -16.57
C HIS A 96 6.38 -1.29 -18.10
N GLU A 97 6.94 -2.27 -18.81
CA GLU A 97 6.72 -2.42 -20.25
C GLU A 97 5.23 -2.58 -20.59
N GLY A 98 4.49 -3.34 -19.78
CA GLY A 98 3.04 -3.49 -19.89
C GLY A 98 2.30 -2.15 -19.75
N VAL A 99 2.64 -1.32 -18.75
CA VAL A 99 2.04 0.01 -18.59
C VAL A 99 2.34 0.90 -19.81
N ASN A 100 3.58 0.89 -20.30
CA ASN A 100 3.94 1.66 -21.50
C ASN A 100 3.15 1.21 -22.75
N GLN A 101 2.91 -0.10 -22.91
CA GLN A 101 2.09 -0.63 -23.99
C GLN A 101 0.63 -0.17 -23.89
N LEU A 102 0.07 -0.14 -22.67
CA LEU A 102 -1.27 0.38 -22.42
C LEU A 102 -1.38 1.87 -22.81
N MET A 103 -0.39 2.70 -22.46
CA MET A 103 -0.38 4.11 -22.85
C MET A 103 -0.40 4.27 -24.37
N LYS A 104 0.42 3.50 -25.08
CA LYS A 104 0.46 3.50 -26.55
C LYS A 104 -0.88 3.03 -27.17
N HIS A 105 -1.45 1.94 -26.63
CA HIS A 105 -2.72 1.39 -27.10
C HIS A 105 -3.87 2.41 -26.97
N HIS A 106 -3.86 3.17 -25.88
CA HIS A 106 -4.87 4.20 -25.61
C HIS A 106 -4.51 5.59 -26.16
N HIS A 107 -3.44 5.71 -26.96
CA HIS A 107 -3.00 6.98 -27.59
C HIS A 107 -2.81 8.12 -26.57
N ILE A 108 -2.29 7.81 -25.38
CA ILE A 108 -2.02 8.77 -24.32
C ILE A 108 -0.65 9.38 -24.55
N ASP A 109 -0.57 10.72 -24.63
CA ASP A 109 0.69 11.42 -24.74
C ASP A 109 1.42 11.45 -23.40
N ILE A 110 2.71 11.13 -23.41
CA ILE A 110 3.55 11.09 -22.19
C ILE A 110 4.59 12.19 -22.28
N TYR A 111 4.64 13.03 -21.24
CA TYR A 111 5.64 14.08 -21.05
C TYR A 111 6.54 13.72 -19.87
N ASN A 112 7.81 13.45 -20.15
CA ASN A 112 8.78 13.08 -19.11
C ASN A 112 9.43 14.35 -18.54
N GLY A 113 8.84 14.91 -17.49
CA GLY A 113 9.30 16.16 -16.89
C GLY A 113 8.54 16.50 -15.61
N ILE A 114 8.90 17.64 -15.02
CA ILE A 114 8.25 18.15 -13.81
C ILE A 114 7.05 19.00 -14.22
N GLY A 115 5.86 18.53 -13.91
CA GLY A 115 4.62 19.27 -14.16
C GLY A 115 4.27 20.25 -13.05
N ARG A 116 3.84 21.47 -13.41
CA ARG A 116 3.32 22.46 -12.46
C ARG A 116 2.04 23.10 -12.98
N ILE A 117 1.14 23.39 -12.08
CA ILE A 117 -0.13 24.09 -12.35
C ILE A 117 0.17 25.59 -12.44
N MET A 118 -0.19 26.17 -13.56
CA MET A 118 -0.07 27.61 -13.79
C MET A 118 -1.29 28.35 -13.27
N GLY A 119 -1.08 29.59 -12.86
CA GLY A 119 -2.17 30.52 -12.50
C GLY A 119 -2.92 31.05 -13.73
N THR A 120 -3.94 31.86 -13.46
CA THR A 120 -4.67 32.58 -14.49
C THR A 120 -3.77 33.55 -15.26
N SER A 121 -3.98 33.67 -16.56
CA SER A 121 -3.31 34.65 -17.42
C SER A 121 -4.30 35.27 -18.40
N ILE A 122 -3.87 36.34 -19.10
CA ILE A 122 -4.69 36.93 -20.16
C ILE A 122 -4.96 35.96 -21.33
N PHE A 123 -4.12 34.96 -21.50
CA PHE A 123 -4.26 33.91 -22.53
C PHE A 123 -4.96 32.65 -22.00
N SER A 124 -5.00 32.47 -20.69
CA SER A 124 -5.70 31.37 -20.01
C SER A 124 -6.40 31.95 -18.77
N PRO A 125 -7.63 32.48 -18.93
CA PRO A 125 -8.37 33.12 -17.83
C PRO A 125 -8.77 32.13 -16.72
N GLN A 126 -8.69 30.83 -16.97
CA GLN A 126 -8.91 29.77 -16.01
C GLN A 126 -7.55 29.23 -15.51
N SER A 127 -7.39 29.05 -14.18
CA SER A 127 -6.23 28.35 -13.61
C SER A 127 -6.19 26.90 -14.10
N GLY A 128 -5.04 26.23 -14.02
CA GLY A 128 -4.96 24.80 -14.28
C GLY A 128 -4.26 24.40 -15.57
N THR A 129 -3.83 25.35 -16.41
CA THR A 129 -2.88 25.03 -17.50
C THR A 129 -1.61 24.43 -16.90
N ILE A 130 -1.10 23.37 -17.52
CA ILE A 130 0.10 22.69 -17.02
C ILE A 130 1.33 23.14 -17.78
N SER A 131 2.37 23.54 -17.05
CA SER A 131 3.73 23.65 -17.57
C SER A 131 4.51 22.38 -17.28
N VAL A 132 5.32 21.93 -18.22
CA VAL A 132 6.25 20.82 -18.07
C VAL A 132 7.67 21.34 -18.19
N GLU A 133 8.50 21.13 -17.20
CA GLU A 133 9.92 21.47 -17.21
C GLU A 133 10.74 20.18 -17.41
N TYR A 134 11.61 20.19 -18.41
CA TYR A 134 12.48 19.07 -18.76
C TYR A 134 13.86 19.19 -18.12
N GLU A 135 14.61 18.08 -18.11
CA GLU A 135 15.95 18.02 -17.52
C GLU A 135 16.96 18.95 -18.20
N ASP A 136 16.78 19.25 -19.49
CA ASP A 136 17.62 20.19 -20.27
C ASP A 136 17.29 21.67 -20.03
N GLY A 137 16.26 21.95 -19.22
CA GLY A 137 15.79 23.30 -18.90
C GLY A 137 14.80 23.87 -19.92
N GLU A 138 14.45 23.13 -20.97
CA GLU A 138 13.34 23.50 -21.85
C GLU A 138 11.99 23.28 -21.13
N SER A 139 10.94 23.91 -21.64
CA SER A 139 9.61 23.77 -21.08
C SER A 139 8.53 23.81 -22.14
N ASP A 140 7.47 23.01 -21.92
CA ASP A 140 6.24 23.03 -22.69
C ASP A 140 5.07 23.54 -21.86
N ILE A 141 4.09 24.11 -22.54
CA ILE A 141 2.79 24.46 -21.97
C ILE A 141 1.75 23.53 -22.58
N LEU A 142 0.94 22.87 -21.73
CA LEU A 142 -0.11 21.94 -22.13
C LEU A 142 -1.48 22.57 -21.87
N PRO A 143 -2.11 23.20 -22.87
CA PRO A 143 -3.46 23.71 -22.75
C PRO A 143 -4.44 22.54 -22.52
N ASN A 144 -5.25 22.65 -21.49
CA ASN A 144 -6.15 21.59 -21.05
C ASN A 144 -7.47 22.14 -20.50
N LYS A 145 -8.50 21.30 -20.51
CA LYS A 145 -9.81 21.62 -19.92
C LYS A 145 -9.85 21.22 -18.44
N ASN A 146 -9.26 20.09 -18.11
CA ASN A 146 -9.27 19.52 -16.77
C ASN A 146 -7.87 19.04 -16.36
N VAL A 147 -7.66 18.97 -15.05
CA VAL A 147 -6.43 18.42 -14.42
C VAL A 147 -6.81 17.34 -13.43
N LEU A 148 -6.04 16.26 -13.40
CA LEU A 148 -6.02 15.33 -12.28
C LEU A 148 -4.64 15.36 -11.63
N ILE A 149 -4.59 15.70 -10.34
CA ILE A 149 -3.38 15.63 -9.52
C ILE A 149 -3.28 14.23 -8.94
N ALA A 150 -2.26 13.47 -9.36
CA ALA A 150 -1.98 12.10 -8.92
C ALA A 150 -0.50 11.93 -8.54
N THR A 151 0.05 12.94 -7.85
CA THR A 151 1.47 13.07 -7.53
C THR A 151 1.95 12.14 -6.42
N GLY A 152 1.01 11.48 -5.73
CA GLY A 152 1.29 10.44 -4.75
C GLY A 152 1.97 10.95 -3.48
N SER A 153 2.84 10.12 -2.91
CA SER A 153 3.52 10.37 -1.63
C SER A 153 4.99 9.92 -1.66
N SER A 154 5.75 10.34 -0.66
CA SER A 154 7.15 9.95 -0.43
C SER A 154 7.35 9.45 0.99
N PRO A 155 8.36 8.59 1.27
CA PRO A 155 8.67 8.15 2.63
C PRO A 155 8.93 9.33 3.57
N GLN A 156 8.43 9.24 4.79
CA GLN A 156 8.65 10.22 5.85
C GLN A 156 9.79 9.78 6.75
N SER A 157 10.70 10.71 7.08
CA SER A 157 11.76 10.51 8.07
C SER A 157 11.40 11.15 9.41
N LEU A 158 12.14 10.78 10.47
CA LEU A 158 12.08 11.47 11.73
C LEU A 158 12.59 12.92 11.57
N PRO A 159 12.03 13.89 12.33
CA PRO A 159 12.38 15.31 12.15
C PRO A 159 13.87 15.62 12.33
N PHE A 160 14.55 14.82 13.13
CA PHE A 160 15.96 15.00 13.54
C PHE A 160 16.95 14.09 12.79
N ILE A 161 16.46 13.19 11.89
CA ILE A 161 17.30 12.29 11.09
C ILE A 161 16.90 12.41 9.62
N LYS A 162 17.90 12.45 8.74
CA LYS A 162 17.69 12.39 7.28
C LYS A 162 18.10 11.03 6.76
N PHE A 163 17.44 10.58 5.69
CA PHE A 163 17.93 9.44 4.91
C PHE A 163 19.30 9.78 4.32
N ASP A 164 20.28 8.93 4.56
CA ASP A 164 21.59 9.00 3.92
C ASP A 164 21.71 8.02 2.75
N HIS A 165 20.67 7.21 2.54
CA HIS A 165 20.55 6.19 1.49
C HIS A 165 21.65 5.11 1.54
N LYS A 166 22.36 5.00 2.66
CA LYS A 166 23.45 4.04 2.90
C LYS A 166 23.23 3.21 4.15
N GLN A 167 23.12 3.86 5.31
CA GLN A 167 22.88 3.22 6.60
C GLN A 167 21.47 3.51 7.12
N ILE A 168 20.98 4.72 6.92
CA ILE A 168 19.63 5.15 7.29
C ILE A 168 18.77 5.19 6.01
N LEU A 169 17.91 4.21 5.89
CA LEU A 169 17.19 3.86 4.67
C LEU A 169 15.71 4.25 4.75
N SER A 170 15.18 4.67 3.63
CA SER A 170 13.75 4.69 3.37
C SER A 170 13.24 3.33 2.86
N SER A 171 11.91 3.20 2.75
CA SER A 171 11.30 2.03 2.10
C SER A 171 11.66 1.89 0.61
N ASP A 172 12.09 2.97 -0.04
CA ASP A 172 12.58 2.95 -1.42
C ASP A 172 14.01 2.39 -1.50
N ASP A 173 14.85 2.71 -0.51
CA ASP A 173 16.27 2.35 -0.49
C ASP A 173 16.49 0.88 -0.16
N ILE A 174 15.74 0.34 0.80
CA ILE A 174 15.88 -1.05 1.23
C ILE A 174 15.62 -2.05 0.10
N LEU A 175 14.80 -1.69 -0.89
CA LEU A 175 14.54 -2.48 -2.09
C LEU A 175 15.72 -2.54 -3.08
N ARG A 176 16.75 -1.70 -2.86
CA ARG A 176 17.94 -1.57 -3.71
C ARG A 176 19.23 -2.04 -3.04
N LEU A 177 19.12 -2.66 -1.87
CA LEU A 177 20.27 -3.22 -1.18
C LEU A 177 20.94 -4.30 -2.03
N ASN A 178 22.26 -4.21 -2.19
CA ASN A 178 23.05 -5.21 -2.91
C ASN A 178 23.40 -6.42 -2.05
N THR A 179 23.37 -6.28 -0.74
CA THR A 179 23.69 -7.32 0.25
C THR A 179 22.64 -7.33 1.36
N LEU A 180 22.32 -8.52 1.86
CA LEU A 180 21.46 -8.67 3.02
C LEU A 180 22.19 -8.14 4.25
N PRO A 181 21.62 -7.21 5.06
CA PRO A 181 22.22 -6.79 6.31
C PRO A 181 22.24 -7.94 7.30
N GLN A 182 23.27 -8.02 8.15
CA GLN A 182 23.30 -8.99 9.24
C GLN A 182 22.32 -8.58 10.32
N ARG A 183 22.31 -7.29 10.68
CA ARG A 183 21.43 -6.73 11.71
C ARG A 183 20.72 -5.48 11.23
N LEU A 184 19.38 -5.51 11.23
CA LEU A 184 18.51 -4.44 10.74
C LEU A 184 17.65 -3.90 11.89
N ALA A 185 17.69 -2.57 12.12
CA ALA A 185 16.66 -1.90 12.89
C ALA A 185 15.54 -1.41 11.97
N ILE A 186 14.30 -1.56 12.37
CA ILE A 186 13.12 -1.02 11.70
C ILE A 186 12.41 -0.07 12.67
N ILE A 187 12.35 1.21 12.33
CA ILE A 187 11.65 2.22 13.11
C ILE A 187 10.26 2.41 12.50
N GLY A 188 9.24 2.00 13.26
CA GLY A 188 7.83 1.98 12.88
C GLY A 188 7.30 0.57 12.67
N GLY A 189 6.35 0.17 13.51
CA GLY A 189 5.64 -1.12 13.50
C GLY A 189 4.35 -1.10 12.67
N GLY A 190 4.27 -0.22 11.65
CA GLY A 190 3.18 -0.20 10.68
C GLY A 190 3.32 -1.28 9.60
N VAL A 191 2.41 -1.29 8.61
CA VAL A 191 2.35 -2.29 7.53
C VAL A 191 3.69 -2.43 6.82
N ILE A 192 4.29 -1.32 6.36
CA ILE A 192 5.56 -1.35 5.62
C ILE A 192 6.68 -1.92 6.50
N GLY A 193 6.78 -1.46 7.76
CA GLY A 193 7.81 -1.94 8.69
C GLY A 193 7.72 -3.43 8.94
N LEU A 194 6.51 -3.97 9.15
CA LEU A 194 6.31 -5.39 9.43
C LEU A 194 6.45 -6.29 8.22
N GLU A 195 6.08 -5.82 7.02
CA GLU A 195 6.39 -6.55 5.78
C GLU A 195 7.90 -6.72 5.60
N PHE A 196 8.69 -5.64 5.82
CA PHE A 196 10.15 -5.74 5.78
C PHE A 196 10.72 -6.54 6.96
N ALA A 197 10.11 -6.49 8.14
CA ALA A 197 10.53 -7.33 9.26
C ALA A 197 10.37 -8.83 8.93
N SER A 198 9.20 -9.22 8.41
CA SER A 198 8.95 -10.60 7.97
C SER A 198 9.92 -11.01 6.85
N LEU A 199 10.06 -10.17 5.80
CA LEU A 199 10.92 -10.40 4.65
C LEU A 199 12.39 -10.63 5.06
N MET A 200 12.96 -9.68 5.80
CA MET A 200 14.39 -9.68 6.12
C MET A 200 14.73 -10.79 7.11
N ASN A 201 13.87 -11.05 8.09
CA ASN A 201 14.03 -12.16 9.02
C ASN A 201 13.97 -13.52 8.31
N ASP A 202 13.00 -13.73 7.43
CA ASP A 202 12.89 -14.98 6.67
C ASP A 202 14.10 -15.20 5.74
N LEU A 203 14.74 -14.14 5.25
CA LEU A 203 15.99 -14.21 4.50
C LEU A 203 17.23 -14.38 5.38
N GLY A 204 17.11 -14.25 6.71
CA GLY A 204 18.18 -14.55 7.69
C GLY A 204 18.85 -13.35 8.32
N ALA A 205 18.30 -12.15 8.21
CA ALA A 205 18.75 -10.99 8.99
C ALA A 205 18.26 -11.07 10.46
N ASP A 206 19.06 -10.59 11.40
CA ASP A 206 18.61 -10.28 12.77
C ASP A 206 17.82 -8.96 12.73
N VAL A 207 16.53 -9.01 13.07
CA VAL A 207 15.62 -7.86 12.92
C VAL A 207 15.10 -7.39 14.25
N VAL A 208 15.21 -6.08 14.47
CA VAL A 208 14.67 -5.38 15.64
C VAL A 208 13.66 -4.33 15.16
N VAL A 209 12.43 -4.40 15.64
CA VAL A 209 11.36 -3.41 15.37
C VAL A 209 11.20 -2.50 16.57
N ILE A 210 11.25 -1.18 16.35
CA ILE A 210 11.07 -0.15 17.37
C ILE A 210 9.83 0.65 17.02
N GLU A 211 8.82 0.61 17.89
CA GLU A 211 7.52 1.29 17.71
C GLU A 211 7.29 2.31 18.82
N ALA A 212 6.83 3.49 18.45
CA ALA A 212 6.54 4.58 19.37
C ALA A 212 5.22 4.41 20.12
N ASN A 213 4.24 3.74 19.48
CA ASN A 213 2.96 3.43 20.08
C ASN A 213 3.04 2.21 21.02
N ASP A 214 1.95 1.97 21.74
CA ASP A 214 1.78 0.87 22.67
C ASP A 214 1.74 -0.51 22.00
N ARG A 215 1.50 -0.56 20.68
CA ARG A 215 1.50 -1.81 19.90
C ARG A 215 1.80 -1.56 18.42
N VAL A 216 2.26 -2.60 17.75
CA VAL A 216 2.37 -2.63 16.29
C VAL A 216 0.99 -2.71 15.63
N LEU A 217 0.87 -2.36 14.35
CA LEU A 217 -0.38 -2.35 13.55
C LEU A 217 -1.56 -1.71 14.30
N PRO A 218 -1.47 -0.45 14.71
CA PRO A 218 -2.52 0.18 15.54
C PRO A 218 -3.87 0.29 14.81
N THR A 219 -3.91 0.17 13.50
CA THR A 219 -5.13 0.23 12.67
C THR A 219 -5.88 -1.10 12.59
N GLU A 220 -5.19 -2.23 12.85
CA GLU A 220 -5.78 -3.56 12.83
C GLU A 220 -6.37 -3.94 14.21
N SER A 221 -7.15 -5.02 14.27
CA SER A 221 -7.66 -5.50 15.55
C SER A 221 -6.51 -5.92 16.48
N THR A 222 -6.69 -5.71 17.79
CA THR A 222 -5.68 -6.06 18.80
C THR A 222 -5.29 -7.53 18.72
N GLN A 223 -6.24 -8.42 18.45
CA GLN A 223 -5.98 -9.86 18.37
C GLN A 223 -5.13 -10.22 17.14
N VAL A 224 -5.39 -9.60 15.98
CA VAL A 224 -4.62 -9.81 14.76
C VAL A 224 -3.18 -9.29 14.94
N ALA A 225 -3.03 -8.08 15.48
CA ALA A 225 -1.72 -7.48 15.73
C ALA A 225 -0.89 -8.29 16.73
N SER A 226 -1.51 -8.76 17.83
CA SER A 226 -0.84 -9.58 18.84
C SER A 226 -0.39 -10.92 18.29
N LEU A 227 -1.22 -11.59 17.48
CA LEU A 227 -0.86 -12.88 16.88
C LEU A 227 0.28 -12.73 15.87
N LEU A 228 0.26 -11.70 15.02
CA LEU A 228 1.38 -11.45 14.11
C LEU A 228 2.67 -11.19 14.87
N LYS A 229 2.63 -10.34 15.92
CA LYS A 229 3.79 -10.06 16.76
C LYS A 229 4.34 -11.34 17.40
N GLU A 230 3.45 -12.22 17.95
CA GLU A 230 3.84 -13.51 18.51
C GLU A 230 4.55 -14.38 17.47
N GLU A 231 3.97 -14.51 16.27
CA GLU A 231 4.55 -15.34 15.19
C GLU A 231 5.91 -14.81 14.71
N LEU A 232 6.05 -13.49 14.55
CA LEU A 232 7.32 -12.88 14.19
C LEU A 232 8.37 -13.02 15.31
N THR A 233 7.96 -12.89 16.58
CA THR A 233 8.84 -13.10 17.74
C THR A 233 9.32 -14.55 17.81
N ASN A 234 8.44 -15.53 17.59
CA ASN A 234 8.79 -16.94 17.55
C ASN A 234 9.81 -17.27 16.44
N ARG A 235 9.85 -16.46 15.38
CA ARG A 235 10.84 -16.57 14.29
C ARG A 235 12.12 -15.76 14.53
N GLY A 236 12.23 -15.05 15.65
CA GLY A 236 13.44 -14.34 16.07
C GLY A 236 13.41 -12.83 15.87
N VAL A 237 12.29 -12.22 15.46
CA VAL A 237 12.16 -10.76 15.43
C VAL A 237 12.01 -10.21 16.84
N THR A 238 12.82 -9.23 17.21
CA THR A 238 12.72 -8.54 18.50
C THR A 238 11.86 -7.29 18.37
N PHE A 239 10.97 -7.06 19.34
CA PHE A 239 10.08 -5.89 19.37
C PHE A 239 10.31 -5.03 20.60
N TYR A 240 10.42 -3.72 20.37
CA TYR A 240 10.39 -2.69 21.42
C TYR A 240 9.22 -1.75 21.12
N GLU A 241 8.22 -1.73 21.97
CA GLU A 241 7.02 -0.86 21.87
C GLU A 241 7.08 0.21 22.97
N ASN A 242 6.33 1.31 22.81
CA ASN A 242 6.38 2.50 23.67
C ASN A 242 7.76 3.19 23.71
N ILE A 243 8.54 3.12 22.65
CA ILE A 243 9.88 3.71 22.59
C ILE A 243 9.85 4.99 21.74
N GLN A 244 9.90 6.14 22.39
CA GLN A 244 10.03 7.44 21.76
C GLN A 244 11.51 7.76 21.51
N LEU A 245 11.92 7.64 20.25
CA LEU A 245 13.31 7.95 19.88
C LEU A 245 13.51 9.46 19.71
N THR A 246 14.65 9.96 20.15
CA THR A 246 15.14 11.32 19.96
C THR A 246 16.49 11.29 19.26
N LYS A 247 17.03 12.47 18.89
CA LYS A 247 18.34 12.56 18.24
C LYS A 247 19.45 11.91 19.07
N ASP A 248 19.40 12.05 20.40
CA ASP A 248 20.45 11.58 21.31
C ASP A 248 20.52 10.05 21.43
N HIS A 249 19.48 9.34 21.01
CA HIS A 249 19.50 7.88 20.92
C HIS A 249 20.33 7.34 19.76
N PHE A 250 20.72 8.19 18.78
CA PHE A 250 21.40 7.75 17.57
C PHE A 250 22.87 8.16 17.56
N ASN A 251 23.75 7.20 17.32
CA ASN A 251 25.16 7.43 17.04
C ASN A 251 25.54 6.69 15.75
N GLN A 252 25.83 7.45 14.69
CA GLN A 252 26.19 6.93 13.37
C GLN A 252 27.70 6.98 13.19
N THR A 253 28.29 5.87 12.75
CA THR A 253 29.72 5.73 12.43
C THR A 253 29.87 5.01 11.08
N ASP A 254 31.10 4.93 10.57
CA ASP A 254 31.39 4.14 9.36
C ASP A 254 31.07 2.65 9.49
N LYS A 255 30.98 2.13 10.72
CA LYS A 255 30.69 0.72 11.03
C LYS A 255 29.19 0.40 11.15
N GLY A 256 28.32 1.42 11.09
CA GLY A 256 26.88 1.26 11.27
C GLY A 256 26.27 2.31 12.18
N VAL A 257 25.04 2.04 12.61
CA VAL A 257 24.27 2.94 13.48
C VAL A 257 24.03 2.25 14.82
N THR A 258 24.42 2.91 15.90
CA THR A 258 24.06 2.48 17.27
C THR A 258 22.81 3.23 17.69
N ILE A 259 21.80 2.50 18.15
CA ILE A 259 20.58 3.07 18.73
C ILE A 259 20.54 2.66 20.21
N THR A 260 20.38 3.64 21.09
CA THR A 260 20.15 3.38 22.53
C THR A 260 18.67 3.08 22.73
N ILE A 261 18.35 1.86 23.15
CA ILE A 261 16.99 1.37 23.38
C ILE A 261 16.88 0.95 24.83
N SER A 262 15.99 1.59 25.61
CA SER A 262 15.85 1.33 27.06
C SER A 262 17.19 1.38 27.81
N ASP A 263 17.98 2.42 27.56
CA ASP A 263 19.31 2.69 28.10
C ASP A 263 20.43 1.72 27.64
N GLU A 264 20.14 0.77 26.76
CA GLU A 264 21.11 -0.17 26.21
C GLU A 264 21.51 0.20 24.77
N PRO A 265 22.81 0.38 24.47
CA PRO A 265 23.28 0.66 23.12
C PRO A 265 23.25 -0.62 22.24
N VAL A 266 22.52 -0.58 21.14
CA VAL A 266 22.41 -1.70 20.20
C VAL A 266 22.93 -1.26 18.83
N GLN A 267 23.87 -2.01 18.26
CA GLN A 267 24.48 -1.70 16.96
C GLN A 267 23.75 -2.42 15.81
N PHE A 268 23.55 -1.70 14.71
CA PHE A 268 22.89 -2.17 13.48
C PHE A 268 23.74 -1.82 12.25
N ASP A 269 23.71 -2.69 11.25
CA ASP A 269 24.33 -2.42 9.94
C ASP A 269 23.51 -1.39 9.15
N LYS A 270 22.19 -1.51 9.26
CA LYS A 270 21.21 -0.66 8.58
C LYS A 270 20.03 -0.33 9.50
N VAL A 271 19.45 0.83 9.25
CA VAL A 271 18.23 1.29 9.91
C VAL A 271 17.21 1.63 8.83
N LEU A 272 16.06 0.98 8.83
CA LEU A 272 14.91 1.33 8.00
C LEU A 272 13.98 2.25 8.79
N ILE A 273 13.65 3.42 8.25
CA ILE A 273 12.61 4.29 8.81
C ILE A 273 11.32 4.10 8.02
N ALA A 274 10.28 3.56 8.67
CA ALA A 274 8.98 3.20 8.11
C ALA A 274 7.81 3.77 8.95
N ILE A 275 7.90 5.07 9.27
CA ILE A 275 6.95 5.79 10.16
C ILE A 275 5.79 6.46 9.42
N GLY A 276 5.64 6.20 8.14
CA GLY A 276 4.58 6.77 7.30
C GLY A 276 5.09 7.44 6.03
N ARG A 277 4.18 8.10 5.34
CA ARG A 277 4.43 8.77 4.06
C ARG A 277 3.86 10.19 4.11
N LYS A 278 4.46 11.11 3.37
CA LYS A 278 3.99 12.49 3.21
C LYS A 278 3.53 12.74 1.77
N PRO A 279 2.48 13.55 1.54
CA PRO A 279 1.99 13.83 0.20
C PRO A 279 3.00 14.63 -0.62
N ASN A 280 3.05 14.39 -1.94
CA ASN A 280 3.87 15.15 -2.88
C ASN A 280 3.06 16.32 -3.46
N THR A 281 2.74 17.28 -2.64
CA THR A 281 1.90 18.45 -2.98
C THR A 281 2.67 19.76 -3.00
N ASN A 282 3.94 19.74 -2.58
CA ASN A 282 4.81 20.89 -2.65
C ASN A 282 5.31 21.14 -4.08
N ASP A 283 5.50 22.41 -4.43
CA ASP A 283 6.14 22.86 -5.69
C ASP A 283 5.44 22.42 -6.99
N ILE A 284 4.16 22.00 -6.90
CA ILE A 284 3.33 21.66 -8.06
C ILE A 284 2.40 22.80 -8.51
N GLY A 285 2.55 23.99 -7.92
CA GLY A 285 1.79 25.17 -8.31
C GLY A 285 0.42 25.33 -7.63
N LEU A 286 0.16 24.66 -6.50
CA LEU A 286 -1.13 24.79 -5.78
C LEU A 286 -1.43 26.24 -5.36
N ASN A 287 -0.40 27.03 -5.05
CA ASN A 287 -0.54 28.45 -4.68
C ASN A 287 -1.14 29.31 -5.81
N ASN A 288 -1.18 28.81 -7.03
CA ASN A 288 -1.79 29.46 -8.19
C ASN A 288 -3.30 29.14 -8.33
N THR A 289 -3.87 28.41 -7.41
CA THR A 289 -5.23 27.85 -7.44
C THR A 289 -5.99 28.17 -6.17
N GLN A 290 -7.27 27.83 -6.09
CA GLN A 290 -8.07 27.89 -4.87
C GLN A 290 -8.05 26.58 -4.05
N ILE A 291 -7.21 25.63 -4.45
CA ILE A 291 -7.10 24.31 -3.82
C ILE A 291 -6.66 24.45 -2.37
N LYS A 292 -7.40 23.81 -1.47
CA LYS A 292 -7.09 23.72 -0.05
C LYS A 292 -6.33 22.43 0.27
N THR A 293 -5.45 22.53 1.25
CA THR A 293 -4.74 21.37 1.81
C THR A 293 -5.02 21.26 3.31
N SER A 294 -4.95 20.04 3.83
CA SER A 294 -4.94 19.81 5.28
C SER A 294 -3.62 20.26 5.91
N ASP A 295 -3.55 20.29 7.25
CA ASP A 295 -2.30 20.59 7.99
C ASP A 295 -1.17 19.62 7.65
N ALA A 296 -1.50 18.38 7.26
CA ALA A 296 -0.55 17.38 6.81
C ALA A 296 -0.14 17.53 5.33
N GLY A 297 -0.69 18.53 4.62
CA GLY A 297 -0.38 18.84 3.23
C GLY A 297 -1.18 18.03 2.19
N HIS A 298 -2.17 17.24 2.58
CA HIS A 298 -3.03 16.51 1.66
C HIS A 298 -4.06 17.43 1.00
N ILE A 299 -4.30 17.24 -0.30
CA ILE A 299 -5.31 17.99 -1.04
C ILE A 299 -6.72 17.60 -0.55
N ILE A 300 -7.53 18.58 -0.24
CA ILE A 300 -8.91 18.38 0.20
C ILE A 300 -9.80 18.27 -1.03
N THR A 301 -10.60 17.18 -1.09
CA THR A 301 -11.54 16.89 -2.18
C THR A 301 -12.92 16.56 -1.64
N ASN A 302 -13.92 16.65 -2.52
CA ASN A 302 -15.27 16.16 -2.23
C ASN A 302 -15.38 14.63 -2.49
N ALA A 303 -16.56 14.07 -2.35
CA ALA A 303 -16.83 12.64 -2.54
C ALA A 303 -16.53 12.12 -3.98
N TYR A 304 -16.35 13.01 -4.94
CA TYR A 304 -16.03 12.72 -6.33
C TYR A 304 -14.59 13.09 -6.69
N GLN A 305 -13.72 13.27 -5.69
CA GLN A 305 -12.31 13.66 -5.83
C GLN A 305 -12.10 15.04 -6.49
N GLN A 306 -13.13 15.89 -6.55
CA GLN A 306 -13.05 17.25 -7.08
C GLN A 306 -12.56 18.21 -5.99
N THR A 307 -11.68 19.13 -6.35
CA THR A 307 -11.18 20.19 -5.46
C THR A 307 -12.10 21.41 -5.44
N GLU A 308 -11.73 22.47 -4.73
CA GLU A 308 -12.44 23.78 -4.78
C GLU A 308 -12.42 24.38 -6.19
N ASP A 309 -11.37 24.13 -6.99
CA ASP A 309 -11.31 24.46 -8.41
C ASP A 309 -12.01 23.37 -9.21
N LYS A 310 -13.22 23.65 -9.70
CA LYS A 310 -14.15 22.64 -10.26
C LYS A 310 -13.60 21.80 -11.44
N HIS A 311 -12.57 22.29 -12.14
CA HIS A 311 -11.93 21.59 -13.24
C HIS A 311 -10.64 20.87 -12.82
N ILE A 312 -10.29 20.94 -11.52
CA ILE A 312 -9.12 20.26 -10.95
C ILE A 312 -9.57 19.20 -9.95
N TYR A 313 -9.09 18.00 -10.15
CA TYR A 313 -9.36 16.82 -9.32
C TYR A 313 -8.06 16.32 -8.72
N ALA A 314 -8.13 15.53 -7.67
CA ALA A 314 -6.96 14.88 -7.09
C ALA A 314 -7.31 13.45 -6.62
N ALA A 315 -6.37 12.50 -6.77
CA ALA A 315 -6.58 11.10 -6.41
C ALA A 315 -5.28 10.43 -5.93
N GLY A 316 -5.40 9.39 -5.16
CA GLY A 316 -4.30 8.62 -4.59
C GLY A 316 -3.71 9.27 -3.34
N ASP A 317 -2.48 8.90 -2.99
CA ASP A 317 -1.85 9.26 -1.72
C ASP A 317 -1.83 10.77 -1.43
N CYS A 318 -1.87 11.62 -2.47
CA CYS A 318 -1.85 13.08 -2.30
C CYS A 318 -3.12 13.65 -1.66
N ILE A 319 -4.23 12.90 -1.60
CA ILE A 319 -5.47 13.30 -0.90
C ILE A 319 -5.60 12.72 0.51
N GLY A 320 -4.74 11.77 0.90
CA GLY A 320 -4.57 11.35 2.29
C GLY A 320 -5.68 10.47 2.87
N GLN A 321 -6.53 9.87 2.05
CA GLN A 321 -7.51 8.88 2.51
C GLN A 321 -6.79 7.56 2.88
N LEU A 322 -7.03 6.47 2.17
CA LEU A 322 -6.27 5.23 2.33
C LEU A 322 -5.14 5.21 1.29
N GLN A 323 -3.87 5.21 1.74
CA GLN A 323 -2.68 5.19 0.87
C GLN A 323 -2.45 3.78 0.30
N LEU A 324 -3.40 3.30 -0.51
CA LEU A 324 -3.41 1.98 -1.13
C LEU A 324 -3.56 2.10 -2.66
N ALA A 325 -2.81 1.30 -3.40
CA ALA A 325 -2.78 1.39 -4.86
C ALA A 325 -4.17 1.20 -5.52
N HIS A 326 -4.94 0.22 -5.04
CA HIS A 326 -6.29 -0.06 -5.54
C HIS A 326 -7.30 1.04 -5.16
N VAL A 327 -7.08 1.74 -4.05
CA VAL A 327 -7.86 2.92 -3.68
C VAL A 327 -7.58 4.06 -4.64
N GLY A 328 -6.31 4.40 -4.87
CA GLY A 328 -5.94 5.44 -5.83
C GLY A 328 -6.47 5.16 -7.24
N SER A 329 -6.49 3.88 -7.68
CA SER A 329 -7.11 3.47 -8.95
C SER A 329 -8.62 3.75 -8.97
N LYS A 330 -9.32 3.40 -7.89
CA LYS A 330 -10.77 3.61 -7.80
C LYS A 330 -11.12 5.10 -7.71
N GLU A 331 -10.37 5.86 -6.91
CA GLU A 331 -10.49 7.32 -6.84
C GLU A 331 -10.31 7.98 -8.20
N ALA A 332 -9.29 7.54 -8.95
CA ALA A 332 -9.00 8.03 -10.29
C ALA A 332 -10.16 7.78 -11.28
N ILE A 333 -10.76 6.59 -11.23
CA ILE A 333 -11.94 6.25 -12.05
C ILE A 333 -13.12 7.15 -11.67
N VAL A 334 -13.44 7.30 -10.39
CA VAL A 334 -14.53 8.16 -9.91
C VAL A 334 -14.29 9.61 -10.32
N ALA A 335 -13.07 10.13 -10.16
CA ALA A 335 -12.71 11.48 -10.59
C ALA A 335 -12.97 11.70 -12.08
N VAL A 336 -12.48 10.80 -12.94
CA VAL A 336 -12.63 10.89 -14.40
C VAL A 336 -14.10 10.77 -14.81
N GLU A 337 -14.83 9.82 -14.25
CA GLU A 337 -16.24 9.62 -14.58
C GLU A 337 -17.09 10.83 -14.16
N HIS A 338 -16.83 11.42 -12.98
CA HIS A 338 -17.50 12.65 -12.56
C HIS A 338 -17.09 13.84 -13.44
N MET A 339 -15.82 13.98 -13.79
CA MET A 339 -15.28 15.03 -14.65
C MET A 339 -15.97 15.07 -16.04
N PHE A 340 -16.42 13.93 -16.52
CA PHE A 340 -17.04 13.76 -17.85
C PHE A 340 -18.52 13.32 -17.80
N ASP A 341 -19.21 13.67 -16.71
CA ASP A 341 -20.67 13.52 -16.52
C ASP A 341 -21.19 12.07 -16.64
N CYS A 342 -20.37 11.08 -16.21
CA CYS A 342 -20.78 9.67 -16.21
C CYS A 342 -21.53 9.23 -14.94
N SER A 343 -21.81 10.14 -13.99
CA SER A 343 -22.56 9.87 -12.76
C SER A 343 -22.00 8.69 -11.93
N PRO A 344 -20.73 8.70 -11.51
CA PRO A 344 -20.12 7.60 -10.75
C PRO A 344 -20.71 7.48 -9.35
N ILE A 345 -20.63 6.28 -8.79
CA ILE A 345 -20.92 6.04 -7.37
C ILE A 345 -19.70 6.48 -6.56
N PRO A 346 -19.87 7.35 -5.52
CA PRO A 346 -18.80 7.70 -4.60
C PRO A 346 -18.19 6.49 -3.90
N ILE A 347 -16.92 6.60 -3.52
CA ILE A 347 -16.24 5.52 -2.81
C ILE A 347 -16.74 5.44 -1.37
N ASN A 348 -17.14 4.24 -0.97
CA ASN A 348 -17.30 3.92 0.45
C ASN A 348 -15.96 3.32 0.96
N TYR A 349 -15.20 4.12 1.70
CA TYR A 349 -13.90 3.71 2.22
C TYR A 349 -13.98 2.62 3.30
N ASP A 350 -15.13 2.43 3.94
CA ASP A 350 -15.36 1.33 4.88
C ASP A 350 -15.40 -0.04 4.16
N LEU A 351 -15.69 -0.06 2.85
CA LEU A 351 -15.74 -1.30 2.04
C LEU A 351 -14.44 -1.57 1.27
N ILE A 352 -13.33 -0.95 1.67
CA ILE A 352 -12.04 -1.17 1.02
C ILE A 352 -11.26 -2.25 1.77
N PRO A 353 -10.86 -3.34 1.11
CA PRO A 353 -10.00 -4.35 1.70
C PRO A 353 -8.60 -3.81 1.94
N LYS A 354 -8.04 -4.12 3.11
CA LYS A 354 -6.67 -3.80 3.53
C LYS A 354 -5.92 -5.10 3.72
N CYS A 355 -4.70 -5.17 3.18
CA CYS A 355 -3.88 -6.37 3.22
C CYS A 355 -2.47 -6.06 3.74
N VAL A 356 -1.92 -6.98 4.55
CA VAL A 356 -0.53 -6.98 5.00
C VAL A 356 0.08 -8.32 4.57
N TYR A 357 1.12 -8.25 3.76
CA TYR A 357 1.74 -9.43 3.12
C TYR A 357 2.89 -10.02 3.95
N THR A 358 2.73 -10.02 5.25
CA THR A 358 3.63 -10.75 6.16
C THR A 358 3.40 -12.26 6.06
N ASN A 359 4.20 -13.04 6.75
CA ASN A 359 3.93 -14.44 7.00
C ASN A 359 3.69 -14.63 8.51
N PRO A 360 2.44 -14.97 8.97
CA PRO A 360 1.20 -15.12 8.19
C PRO A 360 0.70 -13.80 7.60
N GLU A 361 -0.11 -13.89 6.53
CA GLU A 361 -0.78 -12.76 5.92
C GLU A 361 -1.90 -12.20 6.82
N ILE A 362 -2.23 -10.92 6.65
CA ILE A 362 -3.39 -10.29 7.27
C ILE A 362 -4.27 -9.66 6.19
N ALA A 363 -5.58 -9.78 6.36
CA ALA A 363 -6.55 -9.06 5.57
C ALA A 363 -7.72 -8.57 6.43
N SER A 364 -8.17 -7.36 6.19
CA SER A 364 -9.32 -6.77 6.89
C SER A 364 -10.17 -5.92 5.95
N ILE A 365 -11.47 -5.86 6.20
CA ILE A 365 -12.42 -4.98 5.53
C ILE A 365 -13.47 -4.54 6.54
N GLY A 366 -13.98 -3.32 6.38
CA GLY A 366 -14.98 -2.78 7.30
C GLY A 366 -14.45 -2.48 8.69
N LYS A 367 -15.32 -2.56 9.69
CA LYS A 367 -15.00 -2.26 11.10
C LYS A 367 -14.78 -3.53 11.90
N ASN A 368 -13.71 -3.59 12.68
CA ASN A 368 -13.57 -4.63 13.70
C ASN A 368 -14.56 -4.40 14.86
N LEU A 369 -14.66 -5.37 15.77
CA LEU A 369 -15.64 -5.32 16.88
C LEU A 369 -15.45 -4.09 17.78
N GLU A 370 -14.19 -3.67 18.04
CA GLU A 370 -13.88 -2.52 18.86
C GLU A 370 -14.32 -1.22 18.18
N GLN A 371 -14.05 -1.07 16.88
CA GLN A 371 -14.45 0.07 16.05
C GLN A 371 -15.99 0.14 15.90
N ALA A 372 -16.65 -1.00 15.69
CA ALA A 372 -18.12 -1.08 15.62
C ALA A 372 -18.77 -0.61 16.93
N LYS A 373 -18.27 -1.08 18.09
CA LYS A 373 -18.74 -0.63 19.40
C LYS A 373 -18.53 0.84 19.65
N LYS A 374 -17.33 1.38 19.27
CA LYS A 374 -17.05 2.84 19.38
C LYS A 374 -17.99 3.68 18.51
N ALA A 375 -18.42 3.16 17.37
CA ALA A 375 -19.39 3.78 16.48
C ALA A 375 -20.84 3.63 16.96
N GLY A 376 -21.09 3.00 18.11
CA GLY A 376 -22.44 2.80 18.67
C GLY A 376 -23.24 1.69 17.99
N ILE A 377 -22.60 0.85 17.16
CA ILE A 377 -23.27 -0.25 16.47
C ILE A 377 -23.40 -1.43 17.40
N LYS A 378 -24.58 -2.04 17.45
CA LYS A 378 -24.85 -3.27 18.23
C LYS A 378 -24.26 -4.47 17.49
N ALA A 379 -22.96 -4.66 17.61
CA ALA A 379 -22.25 -5.71 16.91
C ALA A 379 -22.01 -6.96 17.77
N LYS A 380 -21.93 -8.10 17.10
CA LYS A 380 -21.38 -9.37 17.61
C LYS A 380 -20.24 -9.82 16.68
N SER A 381 -19.30 -10.63 17.17
CA SER A 381 -18.31 -11.27 16.30
C SER A 381 -18.39 -12.78 16.41
N ILE A 382 -18.07 -13.42 15.29
CA ILE A 382 -17.97 -14.87 15.16
C ILE A 382 -16.56 -15.16 14.66
N LYS A 383 -15.89 -16.14 15.26
CA LYS A 383 -14.48 -16.44 14.97
C LYS A 383 -14.30 -17.92 14.68
N VAL A 384 -13.62 -18.22 13.56
CA VAL A 384 -13.22 -19.56 13.16
C VAL A 384 -11.70 -19.63 13.02
N PRO A 385 -11.02 -20.54 13.73
CA PRO A 385 -9.60 -20.73 13.57
C PRO A 385 -9.28 -21.54 12.30
N PHE A 386 -8.21 -21.20 11.58
CA PHE A 386 -7.76 -21.96 10.38
C PHE A 386 -7.44 -23.44 10.69
N LYS A 387 -7.05 -23.76 11.92
CA LYS A 387 -6.85 -25.18 12.34
C LYS A 387 -8.13 -26.05 12.26
N ALA A 388 -9.31 -25.43 12.10
CA ALA A 388 -10.57 -26.16 11.87
C ALA A 388 -10.82 -26.46 10.38
N ILE A 389 -9.99 -25.91 9.48
CA ILE A 389 -10.15 -26.01 8.03
C ILE A 389 -9.17 -27.03 7.47
N GLY A 390 -9.68 -28.11 6.87
CA GLY A 390 -8.83 -29.21 6.36
C GLY A 390 -7.77 -28.77 5.37
N LYS A 391 -8.11 -27.84 4.46
CA LYS A 391 -7.15 -27.31 3.47
C LYS A 391 -6.00 -26.55 4.13
N ALA A 392 -6.26 -25.78 5.19
CA ALA A 392 -5.22 -25.05 5.92
C ALA A 392 -4.24 -26.02 6.62
N ILE A 393 -4.74 -27.14 7.15
CA ILE A 393 -3.88 -28.18 7.75
C ILE A 393 -3.02 -28.88 6.68
N ILE A 394 -3.60 -29.12 5.49
CA ILE A 394 -2.86 -29.72 4.37
C ILE A 394 -1.72 -28.83 3.88
N GLU A 395 -1.96 -27.51 3.80
CA GLU A 395 -0.97 -26.57 3.29
C GLU A 395 0.16 -26.28 4.27
N ASP A 396 -0.18 -26.09 5.54
CA ASP A 396 0.83 -25.85 6.57
C ASP A 396 0.30 -26.08 7.99
N VAL A 397 0.75 -27.18 8.59
CA VAL A 397 0.42 -27.53 9.99
C VAL A 397 0.93 -26.45 10.97
N THR A 398 1.97 -25.71 10.63
CA THR A 398 2.59 -24.71 11.53
C THR A 398 1.83 -23.39 11.54
N GLN A 399 1.11 -23.04 10.48
CA GLN A 399 0.31 -21.82 10.36
C GLN A 399 -1.13 -21.94 10.88
N SER A 400 -1.48 -23.06 11.48
CA SER A 400 -2.83 -23.32 12.00
C SER A 400 -3.29 -22.37 13.11
N LYS A 401 -2.45 -21.46 13.61
CA LYS A 401 -2.79 -20.48 14.65
C LYS A 401 -3.67 -19.34 14.15
N GLY A 402 -3.70 -19.06 12.84
CA GLY A 402 -4.53 -18.02 12.25
C GLY A 402 -6.02 -18.21 12.46
N PHE A 403 -6.78 -17.15 12.21
CA PHE A 403 -8.23 -17.15 12.34
C PHE A 403 -8.89 -16.19 11.34
N CYS A 404 -10.18 -16.41 11.13
CA CYS A 404 -11.10 -15.49 10.49
C CYS A 404 -12.15 -15.04 11.51
N GLU A 405 -12.36 -13.71 11.63
CA GLU A 405 -13.36 -13.12 12.52
C GLU A 405 -14.29 -12.22 11.71
N MET A 406 -15.57 -12.55 11.68
CA MET A 406 -16.63 -11.74 11.08
C MET A 406 -17.32 -10.92 12.17
N VAL A 407 -17.58 -9.65 11.87
CA VAL A 407 -18.36 -8.74 12.71
C VAL A 407 -19.68 -8.46 12.02
N VAL A 408 -20.79 -8.76 12.68
CA VAL A 408 -22.15 -8.57 12.16
C VAL A 408 -22.97 -7.69 13.08
N ASN A 409 -23.89 -6.95 12.50
CA ASN A 409 -24.92 -6.21 13.21
C ASN A 409 -25.94 -7.18 13.82
N LYS A 410 -26.33 -6.98 15.09
CA LYS A 410 -27.27 -7.86 15.79
C LYS A 410 -28.72 -7.66 15.36
N ASP A 411 -29.03 -6.50 14.78
CA ASP A 411 -30.42 -6.13 14.48
C ASP A 411 -30.88 -6.67 13.11
N ASP A 412 -29.94 -6.84 12.13
CA ASP A 412 -30.24 -7.23 10.73
C ASP A 412 -29.27 -8.22 10.10
N ASP A 413 -28.27 -8.71 10.86
CA ASP A 413 -27.21 -9.62 10.42
C ASP A 413 -26.34 -9.08 9.24
N GLU A 414 -26.34 -7.76 9.02
CA GLU A 414 -25.43 -7.11 8.06
C GLU A 414 -23.98 -7.39 8.45
N ILE A 415 -23.13 -7.72 7.46
CA ILE A 415 -21.70 -7.92 7.66
C ILE A 415 -21.03 -6.54 7.76
N ILE A 416 -20.65 -6.14 8.97
CA ILE A 416 -19.99 -4.85 9.26
C ILE A 416 -18.50 -4.90 8.88
N GLY A 417 -17.88 -6.06 9.08
CA GLY A 417 -16.47 -6.22 8.76
C GLY A 417 -15.95 -7.63 8.94
N LEU A 418 -14.76 -7.85 8.40
CA LEU A 418 -14.04 -9.11 8.51
C LEU A 418 -12.57 -8.83 8.81
N ASN A 419 -11.97 -9.63 9.70
CA ASN A 419 -10.55 -9.58 10.03
C ASN A 419 -9.98 -10.99 9.94
N MET A 420 -8.91 -11.15 9.18
CA MET A 420 -8.26 -12.45 8.99
C MET A 420 -6.75 -12.33 9.22
N ILE A 421 -6.18 -13.38 9.81
CA ILE A 421 -4.76 -13.63 9.84
C ILE A 421 -4.52 -15.11 9.55
N GLY A 422 -3.73 -15.44 8.53
CA GLY A 422 -3.49 -16.83 8.14
C GLY A 422 -3.04 -16.98 6.69
N PRO A 423 -3.11 -18.19 6.13
CA PRO A 423 -2.67 -18.46 4.77
C PRO A 423 -3.61 -17.84 3.73
N HIS A 424 -3.04 -17.16 2.74
CA HIS A 424 -3.73 -16.62 1.55
C HIS A 424 -4.95 -15.73 1.85
N VAL A 425 -5.00 -15.11 3.05
CA VAL A 425 -6.14 -14.28 3.44
C VAL A 425 -6.24 -13.01 2.59
N THR A 426 -5.16 -12.57 1.97
CA THR A 426 -5.13 -11.44 1.04
C THR A 426 -5.89 -11.72 -0.25
N GLU A 427 -6.05 -13.00 -0.64
CA GLU A 427 -6.91 -13.43 -1.74
C GLU A 427 -8.35 -13.67 -1.27
N LEU A 428 -8.53 -14.29 -0.10
CA LEU A 428 -9.84 -14.64 0.43
C LEU A 428 -10.74 -13.45 0.76
N ILE A 429 -10.13 -12.30 1.12
CA ILE A 429 -10.88 -11.08 1.51
C ILE A 429 -11.79 -10.55 0.40
N ASN A 430 -11.47 -10.84 -0.88
CA ASN A 430 -12.19 -10.31 -2.02
C ASN A 430 -13.61 -10.86 -2.14
N GLU A 431 -13.89 -12.05 -1.64
CA GLU A 431 -15.23 -12.64 -1.57
C GLU A 431 -16.16 -11.76 -0.71
N ILE A 432 -15.69 -11.37 0.48
CA ILE A 432 -16.45 -10.50 1.38
C ILE A 432 -16.55 -9.07 0.86
N SER A 433 -15.51 -8.58 0.20
CA SER A 433 -15.55 -7.26 -0.46
C SER A 433 -16.66 -7.21 -1.52
N LEU A 434 -16.81 -8.26 -2.33
CA LEU A 434 -17.88 -8.36 -3.30
C LEU A 434 -19.25 -8.48 -2.64
N LEU A 435 -19.37 -9.32 -1.62
CA LEU A 435 -20.62 -9.52 -0.89
C LEU A 435 -21.12 -8.21 -0.25
N GLN A 436 -20.25 -7.48 0.44
CA GLN A 436 -20.59 -6.19 1.04
C GLN A 436 -20.94 -5.14 -0.03
N PHE A 437 -20.22 -5.09 -1.14
CA PHE A 437 -20.54 -4.18 -2.25
C PHE A 437 -21.95 -4.43 -2.83
N MET A 438 -22.40 -5.69 -2.83
CA MET A 438 -23.73 -6.10 -3.28
C MET A 438 -24.80 -5.98 -2.17
N ASN A 439 -24.48 -5.45 -1.01
CA ASN A 439 -25.33 -5.41 0.20
C ASN A 439 -25.82 -6.80 0.63
N GLY A 440 -24.98 -7.83 0.40
CA GLY A 440 -25.27 -9.18 0.86
C GLY A 440 -25.02 -9.33 2.37
N SER A 441 -25.72 -10.26 2.97
CA SER A 441 -25.67 -10.59 4.40
C SER A 441 -24.98 -11.93 4.65
N SER A 442 -24.94 -12.33 5.91
CA SER A 442 -24.50 -13.66 6.31
C SER A 442 -25.37 -14.78 5.70
N LEU A 443 -26.64 -14.49 5.36
CA LEU A 443 -27.54 -15.46 4.74
C LEU A 443 -27.07 -15.85 3.33
N GLU A 444 -26.79 -14.87 2.46
CA GLU A 444 -26.31 -15.12 1.09
C GLU A 444 -24.99 -15.89 1.12
N LEU A 445 -24.10 -15.55 2.05
CA LEU A 445 -22.85 -16.27 2.23
C LEU A 445 -23.11 -17.75 2.59
N GLY A 446 -24.06 -18.02 3.50
CA GLY A 446 -24.42 -19.38 3.93
C GLY A 446 -25.10 -20.21 2.85
N LEU A 447 -25.79 -19.57 1.91
CA LEU A 447 -26.43 -20.24 0.77
C LEU A 447 -25.47 -20.51 -0.38
N THR A 448 -24.28 -19.89 -0.37
CA THR A 448 -23.25 -20.08 -1.42
C THR A 448 -22.52 -21.39 -1.21
N THR A 449 -22.41 -22.20 -2.26
CA THR A 449 -21.64 -23.45 -2.22
C THR A 449 -20.16 -23.17 -2.43
N HIS A 450 -19.32 -23.51 -1.45
CA HIS A 450 -17.86 -23.42 -1.56
C HIS A 450 -17.24 -24.73 -2.02
N ALA A 451 -16.14 -24.63 -2.75
CA ALA A 451 -15.39 -25.81 -3.19
C ALA A 451 -14.73 -26.51 -1.98
N HIS A 452 -14.74 -27.86 -1.96
CA HIS A 452 -14.10 -28.65 -0.94
C HIS A 452 -12.99 -29.54 -1.53
N PRO A 453 -11.77 -29.60 -0.92
CA PRO A 453 -11.30 -28.77 0.20
C PRO A 453 -10.73 -27.43 -0.28
N SER A 454 -11.08 -26.33 0.39
CA SER A 454 -10.56 -25.00 0.08
C SER A 454 -10.35 -24.17 1.35
N LEU A 455 -9.50 -23.12 1.26
CA LEU A 455 -9.32 -22.17 2.35
C LEU A 455 -10.55 -21.26 2.55
N SER A 456 -11.32 -21.02 1.49
CA SER A 456 -12.54 -20.19 1.57
C SER A 456 -13.64 -20.81 2.46
N GLU A 457 -13.56 -22.10 2.78
CA GLU A 457 -14.45 -22.73 3.76
C GLU A 457 -14.34 -22.09 5.16
N VAL A 458 -13.24 -21.35 5.46
CA VAL A 458 -13.14 -20.59 6.71
C VAL A 458 -14.21 -19.50 6.80
N VAL A 459 -14.52 -18.88 5.66
CA VAL A 459 -15.54 -17.82 5.57
C VAL A 459 -16.96 -18.42 5.72
N LEU A 460 -17.22 -19.52 5.03
CA LEU A 460 -18.47 -20.26 5.16
C LEU A 460 -18.69 -20.78 6.60
N SER A 461 -17.64 -21.24 7.25
CA SER A 461 -17.73 -21.79 8.62
C SER A 461 -18.14 -20.75 9.67
N LEU A 462 -18.00 -19.44 9.38
CA LEU A 462 -18.46 -18.36 10.27
C LEU A 462 -19.99 -18.31 10.42
N ILE A 463 -20.74 -18.97 9.55
CA ILE A 463 -22.21 -18.94 9.55
C ILE A 463 -22.79 -20.14 10.29
N HIS A 464 -22.04 -21.23 10.38
CA HIS A 464 -22.50 -22.49 10.99
C HIS A 464 -22.17 -22.59 12.49
N ILE A 465 -21.58 -21.59 13.10
CA ILE A 465 -21.26 -21.44 14.51
C ILE A 465 -22.13 -20.33 15.11
#